data_f252ee44b3e580f2cb865d97bf5566b3
#
_entry.id   f252ee44b3e580f2cb865d97bf5566b3
#
_cell.length_a   1.000
_cell.length_b   1.000
_cell.length_c   1.000
_cell.angle_alpha   90.00
_cell.angle_beta   90.00
_cell.angle_gamma   90.00
#
_symmetry.space_group_name_H-M   'P 1'
#
loop_
_entity.id
_entity.type
_entity.pdbx_description
1 polymer ?
#
loop_
_entity_poly.entity_id
_entity_poly.type
_entity_poly.pdbx_seq_one_letter_code
_entity_poly.pdbx_strand_id
1 'polypeptide(L)'
;MKSIDLKKLKLDKFKNVRVENFPKEFDLDIESTNNDVEVIIYYIDQLSDVGKFIKACTSSPLPKENRTILVYRKGRKDGVNRDSIFGPLRKDKRFTLKAPMLCSISDELSACVMGKIV
;
A
#
# COMPACT_ATOMS: atom_id res chain seq x y z
N MET A 1 5.47 20.30 3.27
CA MET A 1 4.86 19.03 2.89
C MET A 1 5.91 18.11 2.26
N LYS A 2 5.92 16.84 2.63
CA LYS A 2 6.93 15.91 2.16
C LYS A 2 6.43 15.20 0.90
N SER A 3 7.19 15.30 -0.19
CA SER A 3 6.80 14.67 -1.44
C SER A 3 7.24 13.21 -1.49
N ILE A 4 6.50 12.42 -2.25
CA ILE A 4 6.71 10.98 -2.39
C ILE A 4 6.85 10.66 -3.88
N ASP A 5 7.86 9.84 -4.21
CA ASP A 5 8.07 9.42 -5.59
C ASP A 5 7.31 8.11 -5.85
N LEU A 6 6.18 8.23 -6.55
CA LEU A 6 5.36 7.09 -6.91
C LEU A 6 5.74 6.44 -8.24
N LYS A 7 6.68 7.02 -8.98
CA LYS A 7 7.12 6.47 -10.27
C LYS A 7 7.68 5.06 -10.13
N LYS A 8 8.34 4.79 -9.01
CA LYS A 8 8.92 3.48 -8.73
C LYS A 8 7.85 2.39 -8.59
N LEU A 9 6.61 2.76 -8.30
CA LEU A 9 5.52 1.81 -8.15
C LEU A 9 4.91 1.37 -9.48
N LYS A 10 5.28 2.01 -10.58
CA LYS A 10 4.86 1.67 -11.95
C LYS A 10 3.35 1.59 -12.11
N LEU A 11 2.66 2.64 -11.65
CA LEU A 11 1.20 2.71 -11.66
C LEU A 11 0.60 3.35 -12.93
N ASP A 12 1.41 3.62 -13.93
CA ASP A 12 0.99 4.36 -15.13
C ASP A 12 -0.18 3.74 -15.88
N LYS A 13 -0.31 2.40 -15.82
CA LYS A 13 -1.41 1.70 -16.49
C LYS A 13 -2.73 1.75 -15.73
N PHE A 14 -2.72 2.27 -14.50
CA PHE A 14 -3.93 2.36 -13.67
C PHE A 14 -4.44 3.78 -13.64
N LYS A 15 -5.76 3.94 -13.66
CA LYS A 15 -6.42 5.25 -13.65
C LYS A 15 -6.99 5.62 -12.29
N ASN A 16 -7.52 4.64 -11.58
CA ASN A 16 -8.28 4.90 -10.35
C ASN A 16 -7.55 4.37 -9.14
N VAL A 17 -7.04 5.28 -8.33
CA VAL A 17 -6.24 4.97 -7.14
C VAL A 17 -6.97 5.48 -5.90
N ARG A 18 -7.11 4.62 -4.90
CA ARG A 18 -7.62 5.01 -3.59
C ARG A 18 -6.46 5.07 -2.61
N VAL A 19 -6.35 6.19 -1.89
CA VAL A 19 -5.30 6.42 -0.90
C VAL A 19 -5.95 6.51 0.47
N GLU A 20 -5.47 5.72 1.42
CA GLU A 20 -6.07 5.65 2.75
C GLU A 20 -5.04 5.75 3.87
N ASN A 21 -5.46 6.37 4.95
CA ASN A 21 -4.75 6.43 6.23
C ASN A 21 -3.43 7.21 6.22
N PHE A 22 -3.21 8.03 5.19
CA PHE A 22 -1.96 8.80 5.11
C PHE A 22 -1.97 10.01 6.03
N PRO A 23 -0.86 10.28 6.73
CA PRO A 23 -0.69 11.53 7.46
C PRO A 23 -0.67 12.72 6.50
N LYS A 24 -1.16 13.87 6.97
CA LYS A 24 -1.23 15.08 6.16
C LYS A 24 0.14 15.62 5.74
N GLU A 25 1.19 15.21 6.44
CA GLU A 25 2.56 15.66 6.12
C GLU A 25 3.11 15.07 4.83
N PHE A 26 2.48 14.01 4.30
CA PHE A 26 2.91 13.36 3.07
C PHE A 26 1.98 13.71 1.91
N ASP A 27 2.57 14.20 0.83
CA ASP A 27 1.86 14.55 -0.39
C ASP A 27 2.15 13.51 -1.47
N LEU A 28 1.12 12.73 -1.84
CA LEU A 28 1.27 11.72 -2.88
C LEU A 28 1.02 12.28 -4.28
N ASP A 29 0.54 13.50 -4.38
CA ASP A 29 0.21 14.13 -5.67
C ASP A 29 -0.70 13.23 -6.53
N ILE A 30 -1.62 12.52 -5.87
CA ILE A 30 -2.61 11.66 -6.51
C ILE A 30 -3.99 12.03 -5.99
N GLU A 31 -4.95 12.16 -6.90
CA GLU A 31 -6.34 12.33 -6.54
C GLU A 31 -6.92 10.97 -6.16
N SER A 32 -7.35 10.83 -4.90
CA SER A 32 -7.94 9.59 -4.41
C SER A 32 -9.39 9.48 -4.85
N THR A 33 -9.81 8.29 -5.30
CA THR A 33 -11.18 8.01 -5.70
C THR A 33 -11.69 6.73 -5.06
N ASN A 34 -13.01 6.64 -4.89
CA ASN A 34 -13.67 5.43 -4.43
C ASN A 34 -14.43 4.71 -5.55
N ASN A 35 -14.33 5.22 -6.78
CA ASN A 35 -15.05 4.68 -7.94
C ASN A 35 -14.12 3.82 -8.81
N ASP A 36 -14.53 2.61 -9.12
CA ASP A 36 -13.80 1.69 -10.02
C ASP A 36 -12.32 1.56 -9.63
N VAL A 37 -12.06 1.39 -8.34
CA VAL A 37 -10.71 1.37 -7.79
C VAL A 37 -9.91 0.19 -8.35
N GLU A 38 -8.71 0.49 -8.87
CA GLU A 38 -7.77 -0.48 -9.40
C GLU A 38 -6.56 -0.65 -8.49
N VAL A 39 -6.23 0.39 -7.73
CA VAL A 39 -5.06 0.45 -6.85
C VAL A 39 -5.49 0.99 -5.49
N ILE A 40 -5.08 0.30 -4.44
CA ILE A 40 -5.24 0.78 -3.06
C ILE A 40 -3.86 1.03 -2.48
N ILE A 41 -3.62 2.24 -2.00
CA ILE A 41 -2.38 2.60 -1.29
C ILE A 41 -2.76 2.91 0.15
N TYR A 42 -2.24 2.13 1.09
CA TYR A 42 -2.61 2.21 2.50
C TYR A 42 -1.40 2.45 3.37
N TYR A 43 -1.46 3.47 4.23
CA TYR A 43 -0.38 3.78 5.17
C TYR A 43 -0.55 2.97 6.45
N ILE A 44 0.52 2.31 6.88
CA ILE A 44 0.55 1.54 8.12
C ILE A 44 1.27 2.35 9.20
N ASP A 45 0.50 2.85 10.14
CA ASP A 45 1.05 3.58 11.29
C ASP A 45 1.30 2.65 12.48
N GLN A 46 0.44 1.66 12.66
CA GLN A 46 0.54 0.68 13.74
C GLN A 46 0.14 -0.70 13.23
N LEU A 47 0.49 -1.76 13.96
CA LEU A 47 0.26 -3.13 13.49
C LEU A 47 -1.21 -3.46 13.24
N SER A 48 -2.12 -2.87 14.02
CA SER A 48 -3.56 -3.05 13.79
C SER A 48 -4.02 -2.54 12.42
N ASP A 49 -3.26 -1.64 11.79
CA ASP A 49 -3.59 -1.13 10.46
C ASP A 49 -3.43 -2.20 9.38
N VAL A 50 -2.61 -3.22 9.61
CA VAL A 50 -2.44 -4.33 8.65
C VAL A 50 -3.78 -5.05 8.45
N GLY A 51 -4.48 -5.34 9.53
CA GLY A 51 -5.82 -5.94 9.45
C GLY A 51 -6.82 -5.04 8.73
N LYS A 52 -6.76 -3.74 8.98
CA LYS A 52 -7.62 -2.77 8.29
C LYS A 52 -7.32 -2.71 6.80
N PHE A 53 -6.05 -2.79 6.42
CA PHE A 53 -5.64 -2.87 5.03
C PHE A 53 -6.22 -4.12 4.35
N ILE A 54 -6.07 -5.27 4.98
CA ILE A 54 -6.60 -6.53 4.45
C ILE A 54 -8.11 -6.42 4.25
N LYS A 55 -8.83 -5.87 5.24
CA LYS A 55 -10.26 -5.68 5.14
C LYS A 55 -10.63 -4.72 4.00
N ALA A 56 -9.90 -3.62 3.87
CA ALA A 56 -10.15 -2.66 2.80
C ALA A 56 -10.01 -3.31 1.42
N CYS A 57 -8.97 -4.13 1.24
CA CYS A 57 -8.72 -4.80 -0.04
C CYS A 57 -9.74 -5.90 -0.32
N THR A 58 -10.14 -6.67 0.69
CA THR A 58 -11.06 -7.80 0.50
C THR A 58 -12.52 -7.36 0.39
N SER A 59 -12.88 -6.20 0.92
CA SER A 59 -14.24 -5.66 0.83
C SER A 59 -14.45 -4.80 -0.41
N SER A 60 -13.40 -4.47 -1.15
CA SER A 60 -13.48 -3.63 -2.35
C SER A 60 -13.60 -4.51 -3.60
N PRO A 61 -14.48 -4.14 -4.57
CA PRO A 61 -14.56 -4.86 -5.83
C PRO A 61 -13.39 -4.45 -6.73
N LEU A 62 -12.28 -5.18 -6.64
CA LEU A 62 -11.09 -4.92 -7.44
C LEU A 62 -11.11 -5.71 -8.75
N PRO A 63 -10.58 -5.15 -9.86
CA PRO A 63 -10.43 -5.90 -11.09
C PRO A 63 -9.36 -6.98 -10.94
N LYS A 64 -9.30 -7.89 -11.90
CA LYS A 64 -8.31 -8.97 -11.90
C LYS A 64 -6.89 -8.41 -11.89
N GLU A 65 -6.62 -7.39 -12.70
CA GLU A 65 -5.36 -6.67 -12.67
C GLU A 65 -5.52 -5.51 -11.69
N ASN A 66 -4.91 -5.64 -10.53
CA ASN A 66 -4.97 -4.65 -9.47
C ASN A 66 -3.64 -4.56 -8.74
N ARG A 67 -3.50 -3.52 -7.91
CA ARG A 67 -2.37 -3.38 -6.99
C ARG A 67 -2.89 -3.00 -5.62
N THR A 68 -2.38 -3.68 -4.60
CA THR A 68 -2.65 -3.35 -3.20
C THR A 68 -1.30 -3.06 -2.56
N ILE A 69 -1.13 -1.83 -2.13
CA ILE A 69 0.18 -1.31 -1.75
C ILE A 69 0.16 -0.85 -0.31
N LEU A 70 1.06 -1.39 0.49
CA LEU A 70 1.31 -0.94 1.86
C LEU A 70 2.45 0.04 1.86
N VAL A 71 2.28 1.13 2.61
CA VAL A 71 3.36 2.09 2.84
C VAL A 71 3.60 2.18 4.34
N TYR A 72 4.86 2.15 4.74
CA TYR A 72 5.23 2.23 6.15
C TYR A 72 6.51 3.03 6.32
N ARG A 73 6.71 3.57 7.53
CA ARG A 73 7.89 4.38 7.85
C ARG A 73 9.08 3.49 8.17
N LYS A 74 10.22 3.80 7.56
CA LYS A 74 11.47 3.07 7.77
C LYS A 74 12.06 3.35 9.15
N GLY A 75 12.85 2.41 9.65
CA GLY A 75 13.71 2.61 10.81
C GLY A 75 12.99 2.80 12.14
N ARG A 76 11.75 2.35 12.26
CA ARG A 76 11.01 2.43 13.53
C ARG A 76 11.54 1.41 14.51
N LYS A 77 11.57 1.80 15.79
CA LYS A 77 12.06 0.96 16.88
C LYS A 77 10.93 0.42 17.77
N ASP A 78 9.69 0.70 17.42
CA ASP A 78 8.51 0.34 18.21
C ASP A 78 7.86 -0.98 17.78
N GLY A 79 8.56 -1.79 16.97
CA GLY A 79 8.07 -3.10 16.52
C GLY A 79 7.26 -3.04 15.23
N VAL A 80 6.94 -1.87 14.72
CA VAL A 80 6.26 -1.72 13.42
C VAL A 80 7.32 -1.67 12.34
N ASN A 81 7.64 -2.83 11.79
CA ASN A 81 8.71 -2.98 10.80
C ASN A 81 8.26 -3.93 9.70
N ARG A 82 9.15 -4.13 8.72
CA ARG A 82 8.85 -4.98 7.57
C ARG A 82 8.39 -6.38 7.99
N ASP A 83 9.10 -7.00 8.91
CA ASP A 83 8.81 -8.39 9.30
C ASP A 83 7.48 -8.52 10.04
N SER A 84 7.17 -7.59 10.95
CA SER A 84 5.92 -7.62 11.69
C SER A 84 4.71 -7.30 10.80
N ILE A 85 4.90 -6.46 9.78
CA ILE A 85 3.86 -6.12 8.80
C ILE A 85 3.61 -7.30 7.86
N PHE A 86 4.68 -7.93 7.36
CA PHE A 86 4.56 -9.02 6.38
C PHE A 86 4.15 -10.35 6.98
N GLY A 87 4.38 -10.57 8.27
CA GLY A 87 4.01 -11.83 8.90
C GLY A 87 2.58 -12.26 8.59
N PRO A 88 1.57 -11.42 8.90
CA PRO A 88 0.18 -11.74 8.58
C PRO A 88 -0.09 -11.87 7.08
N LEU A 89 0.56 -11.05 6.25
CA LEU A 89 0.33 -11.05 4.80
C LEU A 89 0.89 -12.28 4.11
N ARG A 90 2.01 -12.80 4.58
CA ARG A 90 2.60 -14.03 4.02
C ARG A 90 1.70 -15.25 4.21
N LYS A 91 0.90 -15.22 5.27
CA LYS A 91 -0.04 -16.30 5.58
C LYS A 91 -1.37 -16.13 4.84
N ASP A 92 -1.62 -14.97 4.29
CA ASP A 92 -2.88 -14.67 3.60
C ASP A 92 -2.74 -14.98 2.12
N LYS A 93 -3.38 -16.07 1.70
CA LYS A 93 -3.28 -16.57 0.33
C LYS A 93 -4.09 -15.75 -0.70
N ARG A 94 -4.79 -14.72 -0.24
CA ARG A 94 -5.56 -13.83 -1.12
C ARG A 94 -4.69 -12.77 -1.81
N PHE A 95 -3.43 -12.65 -1.38
CA PHE A 95 -2.50 -11.64 -1.91
C PHE A 95 -1.30 -12.33 -2.55
N THR A 96 -0.78 -11.70 -3.62
CA THR A 96 0.43 -12.15 -4.28
C THR A 96 1.37 -10.96 -4.48
N LEU A 97 2.66 -11.21 -4.32
CA LEU A 97 3.67 -10.15 -4.49
C LEU A 97 3.81 -9.78 -5.97
N LYS A 98 3.93 -8.48 -6.23
CA LYS A 98 4.11 -7.92 -7.57
C LYS A 98 5.43 -7.16 -7.65
N ALA A 99 6.05 -7.16 -8.80
CA ALA A 99 7.27 -6.40 -9.03
C ALA A 99 6.95 -4.92 -9.27
N PRO A 100 7.67 -3.98 -8.65
CA PRO A 100 8.67 -4.22 -7.61
C PRO A 100 8.02 -4.59 -6.28
N MET A 101 8.53 -5.60 -5.60
CA MET A 101 7.93 -6.06 -4.34
C MET A 101 8.13 -5.05 -3.22
N LEU A 102 9.32 -4.51 -3.12
CA LEU A 102 9.68 -3.50 -2.13
C LEU A 102 10.38 -2.36 -2.82
N CYS A 103 10.01 -1.14 -2.50
CA CYS A 103 10.74 0.02 -2.99
C CYS A 103 10.68 1.17 -2.00
N SER A 104 11.74 1.97 -2.02
CA SER A 104 11.82 3.20 -1.26
C SER A 104 11.12 4.30 -2.06
N ILE A 105 10.06 4.90 -1.52
CA ILE A 105 9.32 5.96 -2.18
C ILE A 105 9.64 7.34 -1.63
N SER A 106 10.42 7.40 -0.55
CA SER A 106 11.01 8.62 -0.01
C SER A 106 12.11 8.23 0.96
N ASP A 107 12.81 9.22 1.53
CA ASP A 107 13.82 8.98 2.54
C ASP A 107 13.24 8.29 3.78
N GLU A 108 11.97 8.53 4.07
CA GLU A 108 11.31 8.04 5.26
C GLU A 108 10.39 6.84 5.03
N LEU A 109 9.95 6.60 3.80
CA LEU A 109 8.91 5.63 3.52
C LEU A 109 9.34 4.52 2.57
N SER A 110 8.90 3.32 2.88
CA SER A 110 8.99 2.16 1.99
C SER A 110 7.59 1.70 1.61
N ALA A 111 7.50 1.11 0.43
CA ALA A 111 6.24 0.54 -0.06
C ALA A 111 6.43 -0.94 -0.38
N CYS A 112 5.39 -1.73 -0.10
CA CYS A 112 5.29 -3.13 -0.52
C CYS A 112 4.18 -3.24 -1.54
N VAL A 113 4.49 -3.78 -2.71
CA VAL A 113 3.54 -3.89 -3.82
C VAL A 113 3.02 -5.31 -3.92
N MET A 114 1.71 -5.44 -3.82
CA MET A 114 1.01 -6.71 -3.93
C MET A 114 -0.17 -6.57 -4.88
N GLY A 115 -0.78 -7.70 -5.22
CA GLY A 115 -2.08 -7.74 -5.88
C GLY A 115 -2.99 -8.67 -5.13
N LYS A 116 -4.28 -8.34 -5.08
CA LYS A 116 -5.30 -9.23 -4.51
C LYS A 116 -5.74 -10.19 -5.59
N ILE A 117 -5.76 -11.48 -5.26
CA ILE A 117 -6.26 -12.52 -6.17
C ILE A 117 -7.79 -12.41 -6.24
N VAL A 118 -8.30 -12.27 -7.44
CA VAL A 118 -9.72 -12.10 -7.70
C VAL A 118 -10.26 -13.31 -8.43
#